data_38dfe593c56a41f3d4231fdb05839d90
#
_entry.id   38dfe593c56a41f3d4231fdb05839d90
#
_cell.length_a   1.000
_cell.length_b   1.000
_cell.length_c   1.000
_cell.angle_alpha   90.00
_cell.angle_beta   90.00
_cell.angle_gamma   90.00
#
_symmetry.space_group_name_H-M   'P 1'
#
loop_
_entity.id
_entity.type
_entity.pdbx_description
1 polymer ?
#
loop_
_entity_poly.entity_id
_entity_poly.type
_entity_poly.pdbx_seq_one_letter_code
_entity_poly.pdbx_strand_id
1 'polypeptide(L)'
;MRRALAGGVASAHAQLAESTSVNDLTLKADIYPQQEDGDLYHGLSRKLTFDRMIPPYGLEVTYDKTTHIIFPSAVRYVDLGSPNLIAGKADGSENVIRVKATRKNFREETNLSVITESGSFYTFNVKYADAPLLPTIELANFINIGSEVHCPN
;
A
#
# COMPACT_ATOMS: atom_id res chain seq x y z
N MET A 1 10.55 25.11 -42.79
CA MET A 1 11.05 23.96 -42.14
C MET A 1 10.69 23.88 -40.72
N ARG A 2 10.99 24.83 -39.95
CA ARG A 2 10.74 24.75 -38.58
C ARG A 2 9.35 24.53 -38.23
N ARG A 3 8.48 25.17 -38.93
CA ARG A 3 7.12 25.00 -38.64
C ARG A 3 6.66 23.63 -38.73
N ALA A 4 7.12 23.02 -39.74
CA ALA A 4 6.72 21.66 -40.00
C ALA A 4 7.12 20.77 -38.86
N LEU A 5 8.27 21.02 -38.34
CA LEU A 5 8.73 20.18 -37.27
C LEU A 5 7.89 20.34 -36.04
N ALA A 6 7.59 21.56 -35.72
CA ALA A 6 6.82 21.77 -34.54
C ALA A 6 5.46 21.14 -34.68
N GLY A 7 4.91 21.29 -35.83
CA GLY A 7 3.64 20.65 -36.04
C GLY A 7 3.72 19.18 -35.94
N GLY A 8 4.81 18.65 -36.42
CA GLY A 8 4.96 17.21 -36.33
C GLY A 8 5.04 16.74 -34.94
N VAL A 9 5.73 17.44 -34.14
CA VAL A 9 5.85 17.03 -32.77
C VAL A 9 4.50 17.07 -32.06
N ALA A 10 3.81 18.13 -32.24
CA ALA A 10 2.53 18.23 -31.60
C ALA A 10 1.60 17.16 -32.08
N SER A 11 1.64 16.91 -33.36
CA SER A 11 0.74 15.92 -33.86
C SER A 11 1.12 14.57 -33.36
N ALA A 12 2.36 14.29 -33.26
CA ALA A 12 2.74 13.00 -32.76
C ALA A 12 2.21 12.78 -31.37
N HIS A 13 2.24 13.80 -30.58
CA HIS A 13 1.75 13.66 -29.25
C HIS A 13 0.29 13.36 -29.25
N ALA A 14 -0.46 14.12 -29.98
CA ALA A 14 -1.87 13.90 -30.05
C ALA A 14 -2.19 12.58 -30.66
N GLN A 15 -1.46 12.19 -31.67
CA GLN A 15 -1.71 10.96 -32.30
C GLN A 15 -1.54 9.82 -31.43
N LEU A 16 -0.53 9.88 -30.60
CA LEU A 16 -0.30 8.78 -29.74
C LEU A 16 -1.50 8.54 -28.88
N ALA A 17 -2.08 9.60 -28.39
CA ALA A 17 -3.22 9.45 -27.56
C ALA A 17 -4.38 8.90 -28.36
N GLU A 18 -4.51 9.33 -29.55
CA GLU A 18 -5.63 8.87 -30.32
C GLU A 18 -5.48 7.55 -30.90
N SER A 19 -4.40 7.38 -31.62
CA SER A 19 -4.32 6.22 -32.47
C SER A 19 -4.24 4.97 -31.65
N THR A 20 -3.49 4.98 -30.62
CA THR A 20 -3.30 3.76 -29.93
C THR A 20 -4.46 3.38 -29.14
N SER A 21 -5.12 4.33 -28.60
CA SER A 21 -6.08 3.90 -27.63
C SER A 21 -7.49 4.17 -28.03
N VAL A 22 -7.71 4.69 -29.18
CA VAL A 22 -9.04 5.03 -29.54
C VAL A 22 -10.01 3.90 -29.35
N ASN A 23 -9.73 2.81 -29.95
CA ASN A 23 -10.63 1.68 -29.85
C ASN A 23 -10.69 1.13 -28.47
N ASP A 24 -9.55 1.02 -27.87
CA ASP A 24 -9.52 0.50 -26.54
C ASP A 24 -10.20 1.41 -25.57
N LEU A 25 -10.04 2.70 -25.76
CA LEU A 25 -10.69 3.63 -24.87
C LEU A 25 -12.18 3.58 -25.00
N THR A 26 -12.66 3.36 -26.19
CA THR A 26 -14.09 3.24 -26.39
C THR A 26 -14.63 2.06 -25.61
N LEU A 27 -13.96 0.95 -25.72
CA LEU A 27 -14.38 -0.22 -24.98
C LEU A 27 -14.34 0.02 -23.49
N LYS A 28 -13.30 0.67 -23.05
CA LYS A 28 -13.17 0.91 -21.63
C LYS A 28 -14.19 1.90 -21.12
N ALA A 29 -14.55 2.86 -21.93
CA ALA A 29 -15.58 3.78 -21.55
C ALA A 29 -16.90 3.08 -21.37
N ASP A 30 -17.17 2.09 -22.18
CA ASP A 30 -18.39 1.32 -22.02
C ASP A 30 -18.37 0.53 -20.73
N ILE A 31 -17.23 0.03 -20.37
CA ILE A 31 -17.11 -0.75 -19.15
C ILE A 31 -17.16 0.15 -17.92
N TYR A 32 -16.61 1.36 -18.03
CA TYR A 32 -16.56 2.27 -16.91
C TYR A 32 -17.28 3.58 -17.27
N PRO A 33 -18.59 3.50 -17.42
CA PRO A 33 -19.31 4.66 -17.91
C PRO A 33 -19.34 5.83 -16.96
N GLN A 34 -19.13 5.59 -15.72
CA GLN A 34 -19.21 6.70 -14.79
C GLN A 34 -17.89 7.34 -14.51
N GLN A 35 -17.00 7.21 -15.41
CA GLN A 35 -15.71 7.78 -15.28
C GLN A 35 -15.74 9.21 -15.66
N GLU A 36 -16.06 10.08 -14.79
CA GLU A 36 -16.21 11.43 -15.22
C GLU A 36 -15.28 12.41 -14.66
N ASP A 37 -14.58 12.09 -13.63
CA ASP A 37 -13.69 13.05 -13.06
C ASP A 37 -12.39 13.16 -13.80
N GLY A 38 -12.26 12.54 -14.93
CA GLY A 38 -11.08 12.69 -15.73
C GLY A 38 -9.87 11.93 -15.23
N ASP A 39 -10.04 11.06 -14.31
CA ASP A 39 -8.95 10.24 -13.83
C ASP A 39 -8.64 9.17 -14.86
N LEU A 40 -7.56 9.33 -15.56
CA LEU A 40 -7.18 8.40 -16.61
C LEU A 40 -6.92 7.00 -16.13
N TYR A 41 -6.56 6.86 -14.89
CA TYR A 41 -6.34 5.54 -14.34
C TYR A 41 -7.57 4.68 -14.42
N HIS A 42 -8.71 5.23 -14.08
CA HIS A 42 -9.93 4.44 -14.08
C HIS A 42 -10.37 4.04 -15.47
N GLY A 43 -9.99 4.83 -16.47
CA GLY A 43 -10.30 4.48 -17.83
C GLY A 43 -9.43 3.38 -18.39
N LEU A 44 -8.28 3.15 -17.77
CA LEU A 44 -7.31 2.21 -18.28
C LEU A 44 -7.20 0.94 -17.48
N SER A 45 -7.81 0.86 -16.32
CA SER A 45 -7.65 -0.30 -15.46
C SER A 45 -8.98 -0.77 -14.92
N ARG A 46 -8.99 -1.98 -14.41
CA ARG A 46 -10.19 -2.54 -13.83
C ARG A 46 -10.52 -1.85 -12.53
N LYS A 47 -11.79 -1.70 -12.30
CA LYS A 47 -12.26 -1.12 -11.05
C LYS A 47 -12.06 -2.11 -9.91
N LEU A 48 -11.56 -1.61 -8.79
CA LEU A 48 -11.40 -2.43 -7.60
C LEU A 48 -12.67 -2.35 -6.76
N THR A 49 -13.02 -3.45 -6.13
CA THR A 49 -14.16 -3.50 -5.23
C THR A 49 -13.66 -3.74 -3.81
N PHE A 50 -14.47 -3.39 -2.84
CA PHE A 50 -14.08 -3.49 -1.44
C PHE A 50 -13.70 -4.90 -1.02
N ASP A 51 -14.33 -5.89 -1.57
CA ASP A 51 -14.04 -7.27 -1.23
C ASP A 51 -12.67 -7.73 -1.73
N ARG A 52 -12.07 -6.94 -2.63
CA ARG A 52 -10.74 -7.24 -3.13
C ARG A 52 -9.66 -6.39 -2.49
N MET A 53 -10.05 -5.50 -1.61
CA MET A 53 -9.10 -4.59 -0.99
C MET A 53 -8.70 -5.14 0.37
N ILE A 54 -7.45 -4.97 0.70
CA ILE A 54 -6.93 -5.32 2.02
C ILE A 54 -6.82 -4.01 2.80
N PRO A 55 -7.68 -3.80 3.79
CA PRO A 55 -7.61 -2.55 4.54
C PRO A 55 -6.35 -2.49 5.37
N PRO A 56 -5.68 -1.35 5.40
CA PRO A 56 -4.46 -1.23 6.17
C PRO A 56 -4.75 -1.08 7.66
N TYR A 57 -3.83 -1.55 8.47
CA TYR A 57 -3.84 -1.26 9.91
C TYR A 57 -3.19 0.10 10.14
N GLY A 58 -3.62 0.81 11.16
CA GLY A 58 -2.95 2.04 11.57
C GLY A 58 -1.77 1.71 12.45
N LEU A 59 -0.65 2.37 12.22
CA LEU A 59 0.56 2.14 12.99
C LEU A 59 1.22 3.47 13.33
N GLU A 60 1.55 3.67 14.58
CA GLU A 60 2.30 4.83 15.00
C GLU A 60 3.71 4.42 15.39
N VAL A 61 4.69 5.18 14.94
CA VAL A 61 6.09 4.93 15.25
C VAL A 61 6.74 6.19 15.78
N THR A 62 7.80 6.04 16.55
CA THR A 62 8.55 7.18 17.05
C THR A 62 10.04 6.97 16.81
N TYR A 63 10.82 8.03 17.00
CA TYR A 63 12.26 8.00 16.84
C TYR A 63 12.96 7.34 18.03
N ASP A 64 12.44 7.55 19.20
CA ASP A 64 13.15 7.15 20.42
C ASP A 64 12.82 5.75 20.93
N LYS A 65 11.79 5.14 20.37
CA LYS A 65 11.37 3.80 20.81
C LYS A 65 11.08 2.93 19.59
N THR A 66 11.17 1.63 19.80
CA THR A 66 10.89 0.66 18.75
C THR A 66 9.50 0.07 18.95
N THR A 67 8.74 -0.01 17.88
CA THR A 67 7.46 -0.70 17.87
C THR A 67 7.67 -2.12 17.38
N HIS A 68 7.05 -3.07 18.05
CA HIS A 68 7.16 -4.48 17.67
C HIS A 68 5.83 -4.97 17.13
N ILE A 69 5.88 -5.74 16.05
CA ILE A 69 4.70 -6.35 15.46
C ILE A 69 4.93 -7.85 15.40
N ILE A 70 4.04 -8.61 16.03
CA ILE A 70 4.15 -10.06 16.12
C ILE A 70 3.13 -10.66 15.15
N PHE A 71 3.61 -11.42 14.20
CA PHE A 71 2.78 -12.06 13.17
C PHE A 71 2.51 -13.53 13.52
N PRO A 72 1.44 -14.11 12.98
CA PRO A 72 1.12 -15.53 13.28
C PRO A 72 2.10 -16.49 12.63
N SER A 73 2.88 -16.07 11.68
CA SER A 73 3.84 -16.93 11.01
C SER A 73 5.10 -16.15 10.70
N ALA A 74 6.18 -16.83 10.38
CA ALA A 74 7.44 -16.20 10.10
C ALA A 74 7.33 -15.20 8.96
N VAL A 75 8.07 -14.11 9.06
CA VAL A 75 8.03 -13.03 8.06
C VAL A 75 9.00 -13.36 6.94
N ARG A 76 8.51 -13.31 5.72
CA ARG A 76 9.31 -13.58 4.54
C ARG A 76 9.78 -12.30 3.85
N TYR A 77 8.94 -11.26 3.86
CA TYR A 77 9.22 -10.04 3.10
C TYR A 77 8.71 -8.83 3.85
N VAL A 78 9.48 -7.75 3.81
CA VAL A 78 9.11 -6.47 4.42
C VAL A 78 9.44 -5.37 3.42
N ASP A 79 8.50 -4.48 3.21
CA ASP A 79 8.71 -3.34 2.33
C ASP A 79 8.32 -2.05 3.05
N LEU A 80 9.17 -1.06 2.97
CA LEU A 80 8.97 0.22 3.61
C LEU A 80 8.74 1.28 2.54
N GLY A 81 7.67 2.03 2.66
CA GLY A 81 7.32 3.02 1.65
C GLY A 81 8.15 4.28 1.69
N SER A 82 8.97 4.47 2.72
CA SER A 82 9.72 5.71 2.89
C SER A 82 10.99 5.46 3.69
N PRO A 83 12.06 6.22 3.43
CA PRO A 83 13.27 6.14 4.25
C PRO A 83 13.08 6.69 5.67
N ASN A 84 11.92 7.24 5.96
CA ASN A 84 11.61 7.68 7.32
C ASN A 84 11.39 6.53 8.29
N LEU A 85 11.37 5.31 7.78
CA LEU A 85 11.21 4.10 8.59
C LEU A 85 12.42 3.20 8.45
N ILE A 86 12.68 2.45 9.50
CA ILE A 86 13.60 1.33 9.45
C ILE A 86 12.90 0.15 10.12
N ALA A 87 13.07 -1.02 9.54
CA ALA A 87 12.48 -2.23 10.08
C ALA A 87 13.45 -3.39 9.94
N GLY A 88 13.30 -4.37 10.81
CA GLY A 88 14.10 -5.59 10.75
C GLY A 88 13.47 -6.67 11.59
N LYS A 89 13.81 -7.91 11.32
CA LYS A 89 13.35 -9.03 12.14
C LYS A 89 14.04 -8.96 13.50
N ALA A 90 13.37 -9.47 14.51
CA ALA A 90 13.98 -9.61 15.81
C ALA A 90 14.84 -10.88 15.81
N ASP A 91 16.01 -10.80 16.41
CA ASP A 91 16.93 -11.93 16.44
C ASP A 91 16.29 -13.11 17.15
N GLY A 92 16.30 -14.24 16.50
CA GLY A 92 15.72 -15.47 17.07
C GLY A 92 14.20 -15.53 17.02
N SER A 93 13.56 -14.54 16.41
CA SER A 93 12.09 -14.52 16.32
C SER A 93 11.69 -14.13 14.92
N GLU A 94 11.55 -15.12 14.07
CA GLU A 94 11.28 -14.90 12.65
C GLU A 94 9.93 -14.28 12.36
N ASN A 95 9.02 -14.32 13.33
CA ASN A 95 7.68 -13.77 13.18
C ASN A 95 7.52 -12.39 13.83
N VAL A 96 8.60 -11.77 14.28
CA VAL A 96 8.54 -10.47 14.94
C VAL A 96 9.33 -9.45 14.13
N ILE A 97 8.68 -8.33 13.81
CA ILE A 97 9.30 -7.22 13.12
C ILE A 97 9.43 -6.05 14.07
N ARG A 98 10.60 -5.46 14.08
CA ARG A 98 10.88 -4.23 14.83
C ARG A 98 10.83 -3.07 13.86
N VAL A 99 10.07 -2.05 14.18
CA VAL A 99 9.90 -0.86 13.33
C VAL A 99 10.19 0.39 14.14
N LYS A 100 10.85 1.35 13.51
CA LYS A 100 11.22 2.58 14.18
C LYS A 100 11.30 3.71 13.15
N ALA A 101 11.05 4.94 13.60
CA ALA A 101 11.26 6.11 12.76
C ALA A 101 12.75 6.43 12.69
N THR A 102 13.23 6.82 11.52
CA THR A 102 14.64 7.22 11.33
C THR A 102 14.83 8.71 11.58
N ARG A 103 13.75 9.48 11.65
CA ARG A 103 13.80 10.91 11.97
C ARG A 103 12.54 11.28 12.74
N LYS A 104 12.62 12.41 13.45
CA LYS A 104 11.50 12.90 14.26
C LYS A 104 10.54 13.73 13.41
N ASN A 105 9.30 13.70 13.79
CA ASN A 105 8.27 14.62 13.32
C ASN A 105 8.08 14.68 11.81
N PHE A 106 8.19 13.55 11.15
CA PHE A 106 7.84 13.54 9.74
C PHE A 106 6.31 13.60 9.62
N ARG A 107 5.84 14.35 8.65
CA ARG A 107 4.41 14.64 8.52
C ARG A 107 3.69 13.71 7.57
N GLU A 108 4.41 13.25 6.58
CA GLU A 108 3.82 12.43 5.55
C GLU A 108 3.57 11.03 6.07
N GLU A 109 2.36 10.58 5.93
CA GLU A 109 2.04 9.17 6.17
C GLU A 109 2.75 8.32 5.16
N THR A 110 3.19 7.16 5.58
CA THR A 110 3.83 6.21 4.70
C THR A 110 3.25 4.82 4.96
N ASN A 111 3.83 3.81 4.35
CA ASN A 111 3.30 2.46 4.52
C ASN A 111 4.39 1.45 4.83
N LEU A 112 3.96 0.35 5.39
CA LEU A 112 4.77 -0.81 5.67
C LEU A 112 3.97 -2.02 5.19
N SER A 113 4.57 -2.85 4.38
CA SER A 113 3.93 -4.08 3.90
C SER A 113 4.73 -5.29 4.32
N VAL A 114 4.05 -6.33 4.73
CA VAL A 114 4.70 -7.55 5.23
C VAL A 114 4.02 -8.76 4.61
N ILE A 115 4.83 -9.71 4.15
CA ILE A 115 4.34 -11.00 3.68
C ILE A 115 4.94 -12.08 4.56
N THR A 116 4.10 -12.97 5.05
CA THR A 116 4.55 -14.05 5.90
C THR A 116 4.76 -15.34 5.08
N GLU A 117 5.41 -16.31 5.69
CA GLU A 117 5.66 -17.60 5.06
C GLU A 117 4.36 -18.34 4.72
N SER A 118 3.31 -18.06 5.48
CA SER A 118 2.00 -18.64 5.17
C SER A 118 1.34 -17.99 3.95
N GLY A 119 1.95 -16.95 3.38
CA GLY A 119 1.41 -16.26 2.23
C GLY A 119 0.46 -15.13 2.56
N SER A 120 0.28 -14.82 3.83
CA SER A 120 -0.60 -13.73 4.24
C SER A 120 0.07 -12.38 4.02
N PHE A 121 -0.71 -11.41 3.57
CA PHE A 121 -0.25 -10.06 3.28
C PHE A 121 -0.84 -9.09 4.30
N TYR A 122 0.03 -8.32 4.94
CA TYR A 122 -0.38 -7.30 5.91
C TYR A 122 0.12 -5.95 5.44
N THR A 123 -0.72 -4.93 5.54
CA THR A 123 -0.33 -3.58 5.16
C THR A 123 -0.70 -2.61 6.28
N PHE A 124 0.16 -1.64 6.50
CA PHE A 124 0.01 -0.66 7.56
C PHE A 124 0.17 0.74 7.00
N ASN A 125 -0.71 1.64 7.42
CA ASN A 125 -0.49 3.07 7.23
C ASN A 125 0.27 3.56 8.44
N VAL A 126 1.44 4.15 8.23
CA VAL A 126 2.37 4.48 9.29
C VAL A 126 2.53 5.98 9.41
N LYS A 127 2.38 6.49 10.61
CA LYS A 127 2.60 7.90 10.89
C LYS A 127 3.49 8.07 12.12
N TYR A 128 4.08 9.23 12.23
CA TYR A 128 4.91 9.56 13.37
C TYR A 128 4.04 10.00 14.54
N ALA A 129 4.41 9.55 15.73
CA ALA A 129 3.81 10.04 16.98
C ALA A 129 4.91 10.09 18.03
N ASP A 130 4.92 11.14 18.83
CA ASP A 130 5.90 11.25 19.91
C ASP A 130 5.69 10.18 20.96
N ALA A 131 4.46 9.80 21.19
CA ALA A 131 4.11 8.75 22.15
C ALA A 131 3.13 7.79 21.47
N PRO A 132 3.66 6.79 20.76
CA PRO A 132 2.79 5.83 20.08
C PRO A 132 1.86 5.13 21.06
N LEU A 133 0.63 4.95 20.63
CA LEU A 133 -0.39 4.39 21.47
C LEU A 133 -0.12 2.92 21.76
N LEU A 134 0.37 2.19 20.79
CA LEU A 134 0.61 0.76 20.89
C LEU A 134 2.07 0.45 20.60
N PRO A 135 2.89 0.24 21.61
CA PRO A 135 4.31 -0.07 21.40
C PRO A 135 4.52 -1.49 20.90
N THR A 136 3.56 -2.38 21.11
CA THR A 136 3.65 -3.76 20.64
C THR A 136 2.27 -4.18 20.15
N ILE A 137 2.25 -4.76 18.97
CA ILE A 137 1.03 -5.23 18.32
C ILE A 137 1.16 -6.71 18.08
N GLU A 138 0.20 -7.48 18.55
CA GLU A 138 0.21 -8.92 18.37
C GLU A 138 -0.95 -9.36 17.48
N LEU A 139 -0.66 -9.66 16.24
CA LEU A 139 -1.66 -10.08 15.27
C LEU A 139 -2.05 -11.55 15.44
N ALA A 140 -1.15 -12.34 16.02
CA ALA A 140 -1.41 -13.75 16.22
C ALA A 140 -2.60 -13.99 17.16
N ASN A 141 -2.65 -13.26 18.24
CA ASN A 141 -3.74 -13.43 19.21
C ASN A 141 -5.06 -12.90 18.71
N PHE A 142 -5.00 -11.91 17.85
CA PHE A 142 -6.20 -11.36 17.27
C PHE A 142 -6.94 -12.42 16.45
N ILE A 143 -6.19 -13.26 15.76
CA ILE A 143 -6.78 -14.32 14.97
C ILE A 143 -7.42 -15.39 15.87
N ASN A 144 -6.77 -15.69 16.96
CA ASN A 144 -7.29 -16.69 17.88
C ASN A 144 -8.60 -16.25 18.55
N ILE A 145 -8.65 -14.98 18.90
CA ILE A 145 -9.86 -14.44 19.50
C ILE A 145 -11.02 -14.51 18.50
N GLY A 146 -10.74 -14.22 17.26
CA GLY A 146 -11.76 -14.31 16.24
C GLY A 146 -12.27 -15.71 16.03
N SER A 147 -11.39 -16.69 16.09
CA SER A 147 -11.83 -18.06 15.89
C SER A 147 -12.60 -18.58 17.11
N GLU A 148 -12.26 -18.10 18.27
CA GLU A 148 -13.01 -18.53 19.45
C GLU A 148 -14.42 -17.94 19.48
N VAL A 149 -14.52 -16.71 19.07
CA VAL A 149 -15.83 -16.09 19.02
C VAL A 149 -16.70 -16.76 17.98
N HIS A 150 -16.07 -17.36 16.99
CA HIS A 150 -16.81 -17.98 15.91
C HIS A 150 -17.30 -19.38 16.24
N CYS A 151 -16.86 -19.95 17.34
CA CYS A 151 -17.31 -21.26 17.76
C CYS A 151 -18.04 -21.17 19.07
N PRO A 152 -19.18 -20.56 19.12
CA PRO A 152 -19.95 -20.60 20.34
C PRO A 152 -20.70 -21.87 20.33
N ASN A 153 -20.36 -22.72 21.15
CA ASN A 153 -21.00 -24.04 21.33
C ASN A 153 -21.63 -24.54 20.11
#